data_ae525d47590b458cf44b211d17e8dc56
#
_entry.id   ae525d47590b458cf44b211d17e8dc56
#
_cell.length_a   1.000
_cell.length_b   1.000
_cell.length_c   1.000
_cell.angle_alpha   90.00
_cell.angle_beta   90.00
_cell.angle_gamma   90.00
#
_symmetry.space_group_name_H-M   'P 1'
#
loop_
_entity.id
_entity.type
_entity.pdbx_description
1 polymer ?
#
loop_
_entity_poly.entity_id
_entity_poly.type
_entity_poly.pdbx_seq_one_letter_code
_entity_poly.pdbx_strand_id
1 'polypeptide(L)'
;MRNAGLDEAQAGIKIAGRNINNLRYADDITLMAESEEDLMLKVKEESEKAGLKLNIQKTKIVASSLITPWQIDGETIETVTDFILGGSKTTADGDCSHEIKRRLLLGRKAITNLDSILKSRDVAWPTKLHLVKAMFFPVVMYGRERWTIRKAECQRIDAFELWCWGILLRVPWTARRSNQSILKEISPGVLWRE
;
A
#
# COMPACT_ATOMS: atom_id res chain seq x y z
N MET A 1 10.24 2.94 -22.89
CA MET A 1 10.31 1.49 -22.69
C MET A 1 9.08 0.71 -23.20
N ARG A 2 8.44 1.12 -24.27
CA ARG A 2 7.29 0.39 -24.86
C ARG A 2 7.68 -0.83 -25.72
N ASN A 3 8.97 -1.07 -25.96
CA ASN A 3 9.47 -2.09 -26.90
C ASN A 3 10.59 -2.99 -26.35
N ALA A 4 10.71 -3.15 -25.04
CA ALA A 4 11.46 -4.28 -24.54
C ALA A 4 10.57 -5.50 -24.79
N GLY A 5 10.83 -6.22 -25.89
CA GLY A 5 10.11 -7.41 -26.32
C GLY A 5 10.39 -8.58 -25.40
N LEU A 6 9.93 -8.49 -24.16
CA LEU A 6 9.83 -9.66 -23.30
C LEU A 6 8.75 -10.53 -23.95
N ASP A 7 9.18 -11.61 -24.60
CA ASP A 7 8.29 -12.60 -25.20
C ASP A 7 7.31 -13.07 -24.11
N GLU A 8 6.02 -12.75 -24.30
CA GLU A 8 4.96 -13.00 -23.31
C GLU A 8 4.78 -14.51 -23.02
N ALA A 9 5.45 -15.37 -23.77
CA ALA A 9 5.20 -16.80 -23.77
C ALA A 9 5.98 -17.63 -22.75
N GLN A 10 7.09 -17.14 -22.17
CA GLN A 10 8.01 -18.01 -21.42
C GLN A 10 8.36 -17.63 -19.98
N ALA A 11 8.22 -16.38 -19.55
CA ALA A 11 8.48 -16.00 -18.17
C ALA A 11 7.28 -15.26 -17.57
N GLY A 12 6.90 -15.55 -16.35
CA GLY A 12 5.80 -14.88 -15.67
C GLY A 12 5.07 -15.81 -14.70
N ILE A 13 4.16 -15.23 -13.93
CA ILE A 13 3.30 -15.96 -12.98
C ILE A 13 1.90 -16.05 -13.59
N LYS A 14 1.29 -17.23 -13.58
CA LYS A 14 -0.08 -17.42 -14.05
C LYS A 14 -1.09 -16.98 -13.00
N ILE A 15 -1.82 -15.90 -13.27
CA ILE A 15 -2.90 -15.41 -12.41
C ILE A 15 -4.20 -15.43 -13.20
N ALA A 16 -5.20 -16.17 -12.72
CA ALA A 16 -6.50 -16.33 -13.37
C ALA A 16 -6.41 -16.69 -14.87
N GLY A 17 -5.47 -17.59 -15.22
CA GLY A 17 -5.26 -18.06 -16.60
C GLY A 17 -4.47 -17.09 -17.50
N ARG A 18 -4.06 -15.94 -17.01
CA ARG A 18 -3.22 -14.97 -17.72
C ARG A 18 -1.79 -15.03 -17.20
N ASN A 19 -0.82 -15.00 -18.11
CA ASN A 19 0.57 -14.91 -17.74
C ASN A 19 0.95 -13.44 -17.47
N ILE A 20 1.36 -13.13 -16.23
CA ILE A 20 1.80 -11.80 -15.80
C ILE A 20 3.29 -11.87 -15.53
N ASN A 21 4.07 -11.20 -16.36
CA ASN A 21 5.54 -11.16 -16.27
C ASN A 21 6.09 -9.84 -15.77
N ASN A 22 5.33 -8.76 -15.84
CA ASN A 22 5.75 -7.46 -15.34
C ASN A 22 4.57 -6.61 -14.84
N LEU A 23 4.85 -5.75 -13.85
CA LEU A 23 3.98 -4.66 -13.42
C LEU A 23 4.77 -3.36 -13.56
N ARG A 24 4.14 -2.34 -14.12
CA ARG A 24 4.75 -1.02 -14.34
C ARG A 24 3.92 0.06 -13.68
N TYR A 25 4.61 0.91 -12.93
CA TYR A 25 4.01 2.10 -12.33
C TYR A 25 4.98 3.26 -12.42
N ALA A 26 4.69 4.24 -13.26
CA ALA A 26 5.57 5.35 -13.60
C ALA A 26 6.97 4.86 -14.05
N ASP A 27 8.00 5.10 -13.28
CA ASP A 27 9.39 4.67 -13.46
C ASP A 27 9.71 3.34 -12.76
N ASP A 28 8.84 2.87 -11.86
CA ASP A 28 9.01 1.59 -11.17
C ASP A 28 8.56 0.42 -12.06
N ILE A 29 9.41 -0.61 -12.15
CA ILE A 29 9.12 -1.85 -12.87
C ILE A 29 9.33 -3.02 -11.90
N THR A 30 8.32 -3.87 -11.76
CA THR A 30 8.43 -5.13 -11.06
C THR A 30 8.34 -6.26 -12.07
N LEU A 31 9.35 -7.12 -12.11
CA LEU A 31 9.38 -8.32 -12.94
C LEU A 31 9.00 -9.52 -12.10
N MET A 32 8.27 -10.45 -12.67
CA MET A 32 7.79 -11.66 -12.02
C MET A 32 8.18 -12.89 -12.82
N ALA A 33 8.67 -13.93 -12.16
CA ALA A 33 8.94 -15.24 -12.76
C ALA A 33 8.81 -16.34 -11.72
N GLU A 34 8.63 -17.57 -12.18
CA GLU A 34 8.64 -18.78 -11.36
C GLU A 34 10.06 -19.30 -11.12
N SER A 35 11.01 -18.99 -12.04
CA SER A 35 12.40 -19.39 -12.00
C SER A 35 13.34 -18.19 -11.86
N GLU A 36 14.37 -18.34 -11.02
CA GLU A 36 15.39 -17.33 -10.78
C GLU A 36 16.23 -17.07 -12.03
N GLU A 37 16.69 -18.14 -12.67
CA GLU A 37 17.65 -18.10 -13.77
C GLU A 37 17.05 -17.41 -15.01
N ASP A 38 15.80 -17.72 -15.34
CA ASP A 38 15.11 -17.15 -16.51
C ASP A 38 14.90 -15.63 -16.35
N LEU A 39 14.64 -15.17 -15.14
CA LEU A 39 14.39 -13.77 -14.90
C LEU A 39 15.66 -12.93 -15.10
N MET A 40 16.77 -13.41 -14.56
CA MET A 40 18.05 -12.69 -14.57
C MET A 40 18.64 -12.54 -15.96
N LEU A 41 18.71 -13.65 -16.70
CA LEU A 41 19.23 -13.64 -18.07
C LEU A 41 18.45 -12.66 -18.94
N LYS A 42 17.12 -12.72 -18.86
CA LYS A 42 16.26 -11.83 -19.64
C LYS A 42 16.39 -10.37 -19.26
N VAL A 43 16.47 -10.06 -17.95
CA VAL A 43 16.64 -8.68 -17.48
C VAL A 43 17.94 -8.09 -18.00
N LYS A 44 19.05 -8.87 -17.93
CA LYS A 44 20.36 -8.44 -18.41
C LYS A 44 20.35 -8.23 -19.92
N GLU A 45 19.94 -9.25 -20.69
CA GLU A 45 19.90 -9.18 -22.14
C GLU A 45 19.03 -8.04 -22.67
N GLU A 46 17.83 -7.87 -22.13
CA GLU A 46 16.90 -6.80 -22.57
C GLU A 46 17.36 -5.41 -22.15
N SER A 47 18.00 -5.27 -20.99
CA SER A 47 18.57 -3.98 -20.58
C SER A 47 19.75 -3.59 -21.48
N GLU A 48 20.62 -4.54 -21.83
CA GLU A 48 21.75 -4.33 -22.74
C GLU A 48 21.26 -3.97 -24.17
N LYS A 49 20.28 -4.71 -24.71
CA LYS A 49 19.67 -4.39 -26.01
C LYS A 49 19.05 -2.99 -26.06
N ALA A 50 18.44 -2.55 -24.94
CA ALA A 50 17.86 -1.22 -24.81
C ALA A 50 18.90 -0.12 -24.50
N GLY A 51 20.16 -0.47 -24.28
CA GLY A 51 21.21 0.46 -23.86
C GLY A 51 21.01 1.04 -22.45
N LEU A 52 20.24 0.34 -21.61
CA LEU A 52 19.92 0.77 -20.23
C LEU A 52 20.80 -0.02 -19.27
N LYS A 53 21.37 0.69 -18.29
CA LYS A 53 22.07 0.04 -17.17
C LYS A 53 21.13 -0.15 -16.00
N LEU A 54 21.14 -1.35 -15.42
CA LEU A 54 20.41 -1.64 -14.20
C LEU A 54 21.06 -0.87 -13.03
N ASN A 55 20.23 -0.20 -12.24
CA ASN A 55 20.69 0.40 -11.00
C ASN A 55 20.63 -0.66 -9.89
N ILE A 56 21.73 -1.36 -9.66
CA ILE A 56 21.80 -2.49 -8.73
C ILE A 56 21.46 -2.08 -7.31
N GLN A 57 21.86 -0.88 -6.86
CA GLN A 57 21.55 -0.37 -5.52
C GLN A 57 20.05 -0.14 -5.29
N LYS A 58 19.29 0.19 -6.33
CA LYS A 58 17.84 0.37 -6.27
C LYS A 58 17.06 -0.89 -6.61
N THR A 59 17.71 -1.86 -7.26
CA THR A 59 17.08 -3.14 -7.61
C THR A 59 17.03 -4.03 -6.39
N LYS A 60 15.86 -4.60 -6.12
CA LYS A 60 15.64 -5.48 -4.98
C LYS A 60 14.92 -6.75 -5.42
N ILE A 61 15.24 -7.84 -4.74
CA ILE A 61 14.62 -9.13 -5.00
C ILE A 61 13.70 -9.48 -3.84
N VAL A 62 12.50 -9.94 -4.17
CA VAL A 62 11.56 -10.51 -3.21
C VAL A 62 11.27 -11.94 -3.65
N ALA A 63 11.54 -12.89 -2.78
CA ALA A 63 11.26 -14.29 -3.02
C ALA A 63 10.37 -14.87 -1.93
N SER A 64 9.51 -15.82 -2.28
CA SER A 64 8.68 -16.58 -1.34
C SER A 64 9.44 -17.70 -0.63
N SER A 65 10.64 -18.05 -1.13
CA SER A 65 11.53 -19.07 -0.59
C SER A 65 12.92 -18.51 -0.34
N LEU A 66 13.75 -19.25 0.38
CA LEU A 66 15.17 -18.91 0.53
C LEU A 66 15.85 -19.01 -0.84
N ILE A 67 16.45 -17.91 -1.27
CA ILE A 67 17.24 -17.83 -2.51
C ILE A 67 18.70 -17.58 -2.20
N THR A 68 19.56 -18.05 -3.10
CA THR A 68 21.00 -17.73 -3.05
C THR A 68 21.22 -16.24 -3.34
N PRO A 69 22.25 -15.60 -2.74
CA PRO A 69 22.57 -14.21 -3.06
C PRO A 69 22.88 -14.04 -4.54
N TRP A 70 22.15 -13.13 -5.19
CA TRP A 70 22.35 -12.88 -6.61
C TRP A 70 23.39 -11.82 -6.86
N GLN A 71 24.19 -12.04 -7.88
CA GLN A 71 25.22 -11.10 -8.33
C GLN A 71 25.00 -10.74 -9.80
N ILE A 72 24.98 -9.45 -10.09
CA ILE A 72 25.02 -8.90 -11.45
C ILE A 72 26.27 -8.06 -11.56
N ASP A 73 27.10 -8.36 -12.55
CA ASP A 73 28.36 -7.65 -12.81
C ASP A 73 29.29 -7.53 -11.59
N GLY A 74 29.29 -8.57 -10.71
CA GLY A 74 30.07 -8.62 -9.49
C GLY A 74 29.48 -7.88 -8.28
N GLU A 75 28.35 -7.23 -8.42
CA GLU A 75 27.63 -6.60 -7.32
C GLU A 75 26.48 -7.48 -6.83
N THR A 76 26.33 -7.61 -5.51
CA THR A 76 25.25 -8.41 -4.91
C THR A 76 23.97 -7.61 -4.83
N ILE A 77 22.88 -8.18 -5.32
CA ILE A 77 21.53 -7.57 -5.20
C ILE A 77 20.96 -7.88 -3.83
N GLU A 78 20.38 -6.88 -3.20
CA GLU A 78 19.73 -7.01 -1.89
C GLU A 78 18.44 -7.81 -1.99
N THR A 79 18.34 -8.90 -1.23
CA THR A 79 17.10 -9.64 -1.03
C THR A 79 16.32 -9.02 0.14
N VAL A 80 15.07 -8.68 -0.09
CA VAL A 80 14.21 -8.05 0.90
C VAL A 80 12.93 -8.85 1.10
N THR A 81 12.36 -8.76 2.29
CA THR A 81 11.07 -9.41 2.62
C THR A 81 9.86 -8.58 2.21
N ASP A 82 10.08 -7.30 1.97
CA ASP A 82 9.04 -6.35 1.58
C ASP A 82 9.60 -5.20 0.75
N PHE A 83 8.76 -4.59 -0.06
CA PHE A 83 9.11 -3.43 -0.88
C PHE A 83 7.90 -2.50 -1.07
N ILE A 84 8.15 -1.30 -1.57
CA ILE A 84 7.10 -0.33 -1.87
C ILE A 84 6.93 -0.25 -3.39
N LEU A 85 5.74 -0.62 -3.87
CA LEU A 85 5.35 -0.49 -5.28
C LEU A 85 4.12 0.42 -5.38
N GLY A 86 4.23 1.46 -6.20
CA GLY A 86 3.14 2.41 -6.37
C GLY A 86 2.66 3.02 -5.05
N GLY A 87 3.59 3.28 -4.12
CA GLY A 87 3.27 3.84 -2.80
C GLY A 87 2.63 2.88 -1.80
N SER A 88 2.44 1.60 -2.13
CA SER A 88 1.95 0.57 -1.20
C SER A 88 3.04 -0.42 -0.84
N LYS A 89 3.09 -0.81 0.43
CA LYS A 89 4.01 -1.84 0.93
C LYS A 89 3.48 -3.23 0.56
N THR A 90 4.30 -3.98 -0.14
CA THR A 90 4.03 -5.36 -0.54
C THR A 90 5.02 -6.28 0.14
N THR A 91 4.57 -7.39 0.68
CA THR A 91 5.38 -8.40 1.37
C THR A 91 5.43 -9.69 0.57
N ALA A 92 6.49 -10.48 0.75
CA ALA A 92 6.70 -11.74 0.04
C ALA A 92 5.59 -12.78 0.33
N ASP A 93 5.00 -12.74 1.52
CA ASP A 93 3.90 -13.63 1.96
C ASP A 93 2.51 -13.13 1.55
N GLY A 94 2.41 -11.96 0.91
CA GLY A 94 1.14 -11.34 0.52
C GLY A 94 0.30 -10.84 1.70
N ASP A 95 0.85 -10.75 2.93
CA ASP A 95 0.14 -10.22 4.08
C ASP A 95 0.06 -8.70 4.05
N CYS A 96 -1.15 -8.16 3.91
CA CYS A 96 -1.40 -6.73 3.88
C CYS A 96 -1.49 -6.07 5.27
N SER A 97 -1.38 -6.81 6.38
CA SER A 97 -1.46 -6.28 7.74
C SER A 97 -0.45 -5.17 8.01
N HIS A 98 0.77 -5.29 7.47
CA HIS A 98 1.82 -4.29 7.60
C HIS A 98 1.47 -2.99 6.87
N GLU A 99 0.93 -3.09 5.66
CA GLU A 99 0.50 -1.92 4.90
C GLU A 99 -0.70 -1.24 5.57
N ILE A 100 -1.69 -1.99 6.02
CA ILE A 100 -2.84 -1.44 6.74
C ILE A 100 -2.39 -0.67 7.98
N LYS A 101 -1.51 -1.26 8.81
CA LYS A 101 -0.95 -0.57 9.99
C LYS A 101 -0.23 0.73 9.60
N ARG A 102 0.58 0.68 8.54
CA ARG A 102 1.31 1.85 8.02
C ARG A 102 0.33 2.95 7.59
N ARG A 103 -0.72 2.61 6.86
CA ARG A 103 -1.75 3.56 6.40
C ARG A 103 -2.51 4.19 7.57
N LEU A 104 -2.90 3.40 8.55
CA LEU A 104 -3.55 3.91 9.76
C LEU A 104 -2.64 4.87 10.53
N LEU A 105 -1.33 4.61 10.60
CA LEU A 105 -0.36 5.54 11.21
C LEU A 105 -0.24 6.84 10.43
N LEU A 106 -0.18 6.78 9.10
CA LEU A 106 -0.18 7.98 8.24
C LEU A 106 -1.44 8.80 8.44
N GLY A 107 -2.62 8.15 8.49
CA GLY A 107 -3.88 8.81 8.77
C GLY A 107 -3.89 9.48 10.16
N ARG A 108 -3.37 8.81 11.19
CA ARG A 108 -3.23 9.42 12.52
C ARG A 108 -2.36 10.66 12.51
N LYS A 109 -1.19 10.60 11.87
CA LYS A 109 -0.31 11.78 11.72
C LYS A 109 -1.00 12.92 11.01
N ALA A 110 -1.71 12.63 9.91
CA ALA A 110 -2.43 13.63 9.15
C ALA A 110 -3.53 14.32 10.00
N ILE A 111 -4.33 13.56 10.74
CA ILE A 111 -5.35 14.09 11.64
C ILE A 111 -4.73 14.93 12.76
N THR A 112 -3.64 14.45 13.36
CA THR A 112 -2.95 15.20 14.43
C THR A 112 -2.40 16.53 13.94
N ASN A 113 -1.90 16.60 12.71
CA ASN A 113 -1.44 17.86 12.11
C ASN A 113 -2.56 18.88 11.89
N LEU A 114 -3.81 18.43 11.75
CA LEU A 114 -4.98 19.29 11.60
C LEU A 114 -5.82 19.44 12.87
N ASP A 115 -5.29 18.98 14.00
CA ASP A 115 -6.00 18.99 15.30
C ASP A 115 -6.51 20.38 15.67
N SER A 116 -5.72 21.45 15.43
CA SER A 116 -6.13 22.84 15.68
C SER A 116 -7.36 23.24 14.85
N ILE A 117 -7.41 22.86 13.57
CA ILE A 117 -8.54 23.15 12.68
C ILE A 117 -9.77 22.33 13.09
N LEU A 118 -9.58 21.04 13.35
CA LEU A 118 -10.66 20.13 13.76
C LEU A 118 -11.26 20.53 15.12
N LYS A 119 -10.44 21.11 16.02
CA LYS A 119 -10.87 21.62 17.32
C LYS A 119 -11.37 23.07 17.29
N SER A 120 -11.15 23.83 16.21
CA SER A 120 -11.64 25.20 16.11
C SER A 120 -13.15 25.27 16.23
N ARG A 121 -13.68 26.31 16.91
CA ARG A 121 -15.12 26.58 16.95
C ARG A 121 -15.62 27.33 15.73
N ASP A 122 -14.70 28.04 15.05
CA ASP A 122 -15.01 28.89 13.91
C ASP A 122 -15.24 28.09 12.61
N VAL A 123 -14.79 26.84 12.59
CA VAL A 123 -14.99 25.93 11.45
C VAL A 123 -16.28 25.14 11.64
N ALA A 124 -17.21 25.30 10.71
CA ALA A 124 -18.50 24.62 10.74
C ALA A 124 -18.36 23.08 10.62
N TRP A 125 -19.26 22.35 11.26
CA TRP A 125 -19.27 20.88 11.26
C TRP A 125 -19.22 20.25 9.85
N PRO A 126 -20.02 20.70 8.86
CA PRO A 126 -19.95 20.14 7.49
C PRO A 126 -18.59 20.27 6.86
N THR A 127 -17.90 21.41 7.10
CA THR A 127 -16.55 21.65 6.59
C THR A 127 -15.54 20.69 7.21
N LYS A 128 -15.59 20.45 8.51
CA LYS A 128 -14.74 19.46 9.19
C LYS A 128 -14.96 18.05 8.63
N LEU A 129 -16.22 17.67 8.46
CA LEU A 129 -16.60 16.39 7.89
C LEU A 129 -16.06 16.23 6.46
N HIS A 130 -16.19 17.29 5.65
CA HIS A 130 -15.64 17.30 4.29
C HIS A 130 -14.11 17.17 4.28
N LEU A 131 -13.40 17.89 5.16
CA LEU A 131 -11.95 17.79 5.30
C LEU A 131 -11.52 16.36 5.65
N VAL A 132 -12.19 15.72 6.60
CA VAL A 132 -11.88 14.33 6.97
C VAL A 132 -12.09 13.41 5.77
N LYS A 133 -13.21 13.52 5.07
CA LYS A 133 -13.49 12.70 3.89
C LYS A 133 -12.51 12.94 2.76
N ALA A 134 -12.22 14.20 2.42
CA ALA A 134 -11.40 14.54 1.28
C ALA A 134 -9.90 14.33 1.48
N MET A 135 -9.40 14.46 2.70
CA MET A 135 -7.97 14.40 2.99
C MET A 135 -7.52 13.08 3.64
N PHE A 136 -8.28 12.58 4.61
CA PHE A 136 -7.82 11.41 5.38
C PHE A 136 -8.24 10.09 4.75
N PHE A 137 -9.45 9.99 4.22
CA PHE A 137 -9.91 8.78 3.54
C PHE A 137 -8.96 8.33 2.43
N PRO A 138 -8.55 9.21 1.49
CA PRO A 138 -7.63 8.80 0.43
C PRO A 138 -6.28 8.33 0.95
N VAL A 139 -5.78 8.90 2.03
CA VAL A 139 -4.50 8.49 2.64
C VAL A 139 -4.60 7.11 3.26
N VAL A 140 -5.66 6.87 4.04
CA VAL A 140 -5.84 5.62 4.78
C VAL A 140 -6.25 4.48 3.87
N MET A 141 -7.13 4.73 2.91
CA MET A 141 -7.69 3.71 2.02
C MET A 141 -6.94 3.53 0.71
N TYR A 142 -5.80 4.20 0.55
CA TYR A 142 -4.99 4.08 -0.65
C TYR A 142 -4.51 2.64 -0.88
N GLY A 143 -4.80 2.07 -2.05
CA GLY A 143 -4.44 0.71 -2.40
C GLY A 143 -5.32 -0.37 -1.76
N ARG A 144 -6.48 0.01 -1.18
CA ARG A 144 -7.42 -0.93 -0.54
C ARG A 144 -7.87 -2.06 -1.48
N GLU A 145 -7.97 -1.79 -2.76
CA GLU A 145 -8.35 -2.75 -3.80
C GLU A 145 -7.41 -3.97 -3.87
N ARG A 146 -6.20 -3.84 -3.33
CA ARG A 146 -5.18 -4.90 -3.28
C ARG A 146 -5.13 -5.63 -1.94
N TRP A 147 -5.93 -5.20 -0.95
CA TRP A 147 -5.85 -5.77 0.38
C TRP A 147 -6.70 -7.02 0.52
N THR A 148 -6.08 -8.10 0.96
CA THR A 148 -6.80 -9.28 1.46
C THR A 148 -7.14 -9.03 2.93
N ILE A 149 -8.31 -8.42 3.18
CA ILE A 149 -8.69 -7.96 4.52
C ILE A 149 -9.24 -9.11 5.34
N ARG A 150 -8.56 -9.43 6.44
CA ARG A 150 -9.02 -10.38 7.45
C ARG A 150 -9.86 -9.67 8.52
N LYS A 151 -10.60 -10.43 9.33
CA LYS A 151 -11.44 -9.88 10.40
C LYS A 151 -10.68 -8.95 11.37
N ALA A 152 -9.43 -9.29 11.69
CA ALA A 152 -8.59 -8.48 12.57
C ALA A 152 -8.25 -7.11 11.97
N GLU A 153 -8.00 -7.06 10.66
CA GLU A 153 -7.75 -5.80 9.95
C GLU A 153 -9.01 -4.94 9.84
N CYS A 154 -10.18 -5.56 9.61
CA CYS A 154 -11.46 -4.86 9.70
C CYS A 154 -11.63 -4.17 11.05
N GLN A 155 -11.40 -4.89 12.14
CA GLN A 155 -11.51 -4.34 13.48
C GLN A 155 -10.56 -3.16 13.73
N ARG A 156 -9.33 -3.22 13.18
CA ARG A 156 -8.37 -2.10 13.27
C ARG A 156 -8.82 -0.86 12.50
N ILE A 157 -9.38 -1.06 11.31
CA ILE A 157 -9.92 0.02 10.49
C ILE A 157 -11.13 0.64 11.20
N ASP A 158 -12.04 -0.16 11.73
CA ASP A 158 -13.20 0.30 12.49
C ASP A 158 -12.79 1.09 13.74
N ALA A 159 -11.82 0.58 14.48
CA ALA A 159 -11.30 1.27 15.67
C ALA A 159 -10.64 2.63 15.31
N PHE A 160 -9.96 2.69 14.18
CA PHE A 160 -9.39 3.94 13.69
C PHE A 160 -10.49 4.92 13.27
N GLU A 161 -11.52 4.45 12.58
CA GLU A 161 -12.66 5.25 12.19
C GLU A 161 -13.34 5.87 13.41
N LEU A 162 -13.64 5.07 14.42
CA LEU A 162 -14.23 5.53 15.68
C LEU A 162 -13.35 6.55 16.40
N TRP A 163 -12.04 6.35 16.38
CA TRP A 163 -11.09 7.31 16.93
C TRP A 163 -11.13 8.65 16.19
N CYS A 164 -11.21 8.65 14.86
CA CYS A 164 -11.37 9.86 14.05
C CYS A 164 -12.65 10.63 14.43
N TRP A 165 -13.77 9.92 14.51
CA TRP A 165 -15.06 10.49 14.87
C TRP A 165 -15.05 11.02 16.31
N GLY A 166 -14.40 10.33 17.23
CA GLY A 166 -14.20 10.80 18.60
C GLY A 166 -13.50 12.14 18.68
N ILE A 167 -12.45 12.34 17.85
CA ILE A 167 -11.75 13.64 17.76
C ILE A 167 -12.68 14.73 17.20
N LEU A 168 -13.38 14.45 16.10
CA LEU A 168 -14.29 15.40 15.49
C LEU A 168 -15.40 15.86 16.46
N LEU A 169 -16.03 14.91 17.13
CA LEU A 169 -17.08 15.14 18.11
C LEU A 169 -16.57 15.67 19.45
N ARG A 170 -15.24 15.79 19.61
CA ARG A 170 -14.59 16.20 20.87
C ARG A 170 -15.01 15.35 22.06
N VAL A 171 -15.24 14.07 21.84
CA VAL A 171 -15.57 13.13 22.89
C VAL A 171 -14.31 12.77 23.65
N PRO A 172 -14.17 13.20 24.92
CA PRO A 172 -13.04 12.76 25.71
C PRO A 172 -13.16 11.25 25.98
N TRP A 173 -12.03 10.56 26.02
CA TRP A 173 -12.02 9.11 26.32
C TRP A 173 -12.67 8.77 27.66
N THR A 174 -12.70 9.74 28.60
CA THR A 174 -13.31 9.62 29.93
C THR A 174 -14.86 9.64 29.87
N ALA A 175 -15.46 10.10 28.77
CA ALA A 175 -16.92 10.23 28.65
C ALA A 175 -17.67 8.88 28.57
N ARG A 176 -16.94 7.76 28.46
CA ARG A 176 -17.49 6.38 28.38
C ARG A 176 -18.66 6.22 27.40
N ARG A 177 -18.66 7.01 26.33
CA ARG A 177 -19.72 6.91 25.29
C ARG A 177 -19.54 5.59 24.50
N SER A 178 -20.67 4.95 24.20
CA SER A 178 -20.63 3.74 23.38
C SER A 178 -20.34 4.08 21.91
N ASN A 179 -19.69 3.14 21.20
CA ASN A 179 -19.40 3.28 19.78
C ASN A 179 -20.67 3.54 18.96
N GLN A 180 -21.77 2.87 19.33
CA GLN A 180 -23.08 3.07 18.69
C GLN A 180 -23.61 4.50 18.86
N SER A 181 -23.36 5.13 20.03
CA SER A 181 -23.79 6.51 20.24
C SER A 181 -23.00 7.51 19.40
N ILE A 182 -21.71 7.25 19.18
CA ILE A 182 -20.86 8.05 18.30
C ILE A 182 -21.32 7.91 16.84
N LEU A 183 -21.56 6.69 16.38
CA LEU A 183 -21.98 6.41 15.00
C LEU A 183 -23.38 6.96 14.68
N LYS A 184 -24.31 6.99 15.66
CA LYS A 184 -25.64 7.59 15.46
C LYS A 184 -25.60 9.10 15.29
N GLU A 185 -24.64 9.78 15.88
CA GLU A 185 -24.47 11.23 15.78
C GLU A 185 -23.87 11.64 14.44
N ILE A 186 -23.09 10.74 13.85
CA ILE A 186 -22.52 10.89 12.51
C ILE A 186 -23.53 10.26 11.55
N SER A 187 -24.18 11.07 10.73
CA SER A 187 -25.21 10.63 9.76
C SER A 187 -24.87 9.31 9.05
N PRO A 188 -25.87 8.42 8.81
CA PRO A 188 -25.64 7.05 8.34
C PRO A 188 -25.01 6.87 6.95
N GLY A 189 -24.64 7.87 6.22
CA GLY A 189 -23.94 7.80 4.91
C GLY A 189 -22.43 8.06 4.99
N VAL A 190 -21.79 7.89 6.15
CA VAL A 190 -20.40 8.31 6.37
C VAL A 190 -19.48 7.15 6.73
N LEU A 191 -19.98 5.92 6.73
CA LEU A 191 -19.16 4.74 7.05
C LEU A 191 -18.15 4.43 5.94
N TRP A 192 -16.94 4.09 6.33
CA TRP A 192 -15.80 3.83 5.42
C TRP A 192 -15.92 2.52 4.63
N ARG A 193 -16.96 1.73 4.88
CA ARG A 193 -17.17 0.40 4.30
C ARG A 193 -18.03 0.35 3.04
N GLU A 194 -18.63 1.46 2.64
CA GLU A 194 -19.44 1.52 1.43
C GLU A 194 -18.62 1.87 0.18
#